data_609a39f222e2e0251773ccb7f1fcbc65
#
_entry.id   609a39f222e2e0251773ccb7f1fcbc65
#
_cell.length_a   1.000
_cell.length_b   1.000
_cell.length_c   1.000
_cell.angle_alpha   90.00
_cell.angle_beta   90.00
_cell.angle_gamma   90.00
#
_symmetry.space_group_name_H-M   'P 1'
#
loop_
_entity.id
_entity.type
_entity.pdbx_description
1 polymer ?
#
loop_
_entity_poly.entity_id
_entity_poly.type
_entity_poly.pdbx_seq_one_letter_code
_entity_poly.pdbx_strand_id
1 'polypeptide(L)'
;MPILCGHKLRDSTLNGIVDLTLPLYADVPVKPGDPGVVMDDLQDIVTEGYRLTHLSMGTHTGTHIDAPSHIVEAGDTLNNISFDVLVGPCCLVNVAGEPGSSIVLDDVIIHEDAIRSAGRVVFKSGWAKRWGTPEYYRDSPSITMEVARWLAGKDVHVKLVGFDMPTPSVKQETDIHKVFLEAGIPIVECLNLENLIQSRFEIVVAPLPLRNREGAPCRVIGLLNQSS
;
A
#
# COMPACT_ATOMS: atom_id res chain seq x y z
N MET A 1 4.48 -31.63 8.17
CA MET A 1 3.06 -31.30 8.19
C MET A 1 2.95 -29.80 8.02
N PRO A 2 2.39 -29.26 6.94
CA PRO A 2 2.19 -27.81 6.84
C PRO A 2 1.08 -27.41 7.81
N ILE A 3 1.40 -26.58 8.76
CA ILE A 3 0.41 -25.94 9.64
C ILE A 3 -0.30 -24.91 8.77
N LEU A 4 -1.47 -25.30 8.27
CA LEU A 4 -2.48 -24.36 7.77
C LEU A 4 -2.97 -23.52 8.97
N CYS A 5 -2.16 -22.57 9.39
CA CYS A 5 -2.59 -21.55 10.32
C CYS A 5 -3.43 -20.56 9.51
N GLY A 6 -4.76 -20.79 9.52
CA GLY A 6 -5.71 -19.81 9.04
C GLY A 6 -5.54 -18.52 9.86
N HIS A 7 -4.69 -17.62 9.40
CA HIS A 7 -4.58 -16.28 9.96
C HIS A 7 -5.88 -15.55 9.62
N LYS A 8 -6.91 -15.71 10.44
CA LYS A 8 -7.97 -14.73 10.50
C LYS A 8 -7.30 -13.41 10.78
N LEU A 9 -7.36 -12.50 9.82
CA LEU A 9 -7.07 -11.09 10.07
C LEU A 9 -7.84 -10.73 11.33
N ARG A 10 -7.13 -10.35 12.40
CA ARG A 10 -7.79 -9.93 13.65
C ARG A 10 -8.74 -8.80 13.29
N ASP A 11 -9.86 -8.74 14.00
CA ASP A 11 -10.75 -7.59 13.92
C ASP A 11 -9.89 -6.35 14.24
N SER A 12 -9.51 -5.63 13.17
CA SER A 12 -8.44 -4.62 13.21
C SER A 12 -8.98 -3.25 13.59
N THR A 13 -10.24 -3.20 14.07
CA THR A 13 -10.87 -1.94 14.44
C THR A 13 -10.98 -1.82 15.95
N LEU A 14 -10.26 -0.87 16.52
CA LEU A 14 -10.33 -0.53 17.93
C LEU A 14 -10.56 0.97 18.11
N ASN A 15 -11.71 1.37 18.68
CA ASN A 15 -12.00 2.78 19.00
C ASN A 15 -11.75 3.77 17.85
N GLY A 16 -12.19 3.42 16.62
CA GLY A 16 -11.98 4.27 15.46
C GLY A 16 -10.60 4.16 14.79
N ILE A 17 -9.78 3.20 15.19
CA ILE A 17 -8.48 2.91 14.57
C ILE A 17 -8.62 1.63 13.76
N VAL A 18 -8.21 1.66 12.50
CA VAL A 18 -8.20 0.50 11.59
C VAL A 18 -6.78 0.24 11.11
N ASP A 19 -6.33 -1.01 11.21
CA ASP A 19 -5.07 -1.44 10.64
C ASP A 19 -5.24 -1.72 9.14
N LEU A 20 -4.55 -0.96 8.32
CA LEU A 20 -4.59 -1.05 6.87
C LEU A 20 -3.36 -1.79 6.30
N THR A 21 -2.70 -2.61 7.12
CA THR A 21 -1.45 -3.31 6.77
C THR A 21 -1.70 -4.81 6.58
N LEU A 22 -1.18 -5.39 5.52
CA LEU A 22 -1.17 -6.84 5.32
C LEU A 22 -0.10 -7.50 6.22
N PRO A 23 -0.38 -8.66 6.83
CA PRO A 23 0.58 -9.34 7.69
C PRO A 23 1.75 -9.91 6.88
N LEU A 24 2.97 -9.76 7.40
CA LEU A 24 4.17 -10.42 6.89
C LEU A 24 4.45 -11.69 7.69
N TYR A 25 4.86 -12.76 6.99
CA TYR A 25 5.28 -14.03 7.58
C TYR A 25 6.30 -14.70 6.65
N ALA A 26 7.06 -15.65 7.19
CA ALA A 26 8.03 -16.42 6.40
C ALA A 26 7.34 -17.10 5.21
N ASP A 27 8.01 -17.11 4.07
CA ASP A 27 7.53 -17.71 2.81
C ASP A 27 6.21 -17.13 2.26
N VAL A 28 5.79 -15.93 2.73
CA VAL A 28 4.69 -15.24 2.07
C VAL A 28 5.05 -15.01 0.60
N PRO A 29 4.14 -15.26 -0.35
CA PRO A 29 4.41 -14.98 -1.75
C PRO A 29 4.82 -13.52 -1.96
N VAL A 30 5.85 -13.33 -2.77
CA VAL A 30 6.34 -12.01 -3.20
C VAL A 30 6.17 -11.85 -4.70
N LYS A 31 6.36 -10.66 -5.21
CA LYS A 31 6.36 -10.41 -6.65
C LYS A 31 7.41 -11.32 -7.33
N PRO A 32 7.08 -11.97 -8.45
CA PRO A 32 8.02 -12.83 -9.16
C PRO A 32 9.32 -12.09 -9.54
N GLY A 33 10.45 -12.63 -9.06
CA GLY A 33 11.77 -12.04 -9.25
C GLY A 33 12.33 -11.32 -8.02
N ASP A 34 11.48 -10.97 -7.05
CA ASP A 34 11.92 -10.34 -5.82
C ASP A 34 12.43 -11.36 -4.78
N PRO A 35 13.30 -10.93 -3.85
CA PRO A 35 13.75 -11.81 -2.78
C PRO A 35 12.59 -12.21 -1.86
N GLY A 36 12.51 -13.48 -1.50
CA GLY A 36 11.52 -14.00 -0.55
C GLY A 36 11.71 -13.43 0.86
N VAL A 37 10.67 -13.55 1.67
CA VAL A 37 10.72 -13.17 3.09
C VAL A 37 11.34 -14.33 3.88
N VAL A 38 12.44 -14.05 4.54
CA VAL A 38 13.12 -15.00 5.44
C VAL A 38 13.03 -14.50 6.86
N MET A 39 12.60 -15.38 7.78
CA MET A 39 12.52 -15.11 9.21
C MET A 39 13.20 -16.28 9.95
N ASP A 40 14.43 -16.06 10.39
CA ASP A 40 15.22 -17.06 11.11
C ASP A 40 15.27 -16.75 12.60
N ASP A 41 14.81 -17.68 13.42
CA ASP A 41 14.94 -17.55 14.88
C ASP A 41 16.41 -17.79 15.27
N LEU A 42 17.11 -16.71 15.62
CA LEU A 42 18.51 -16.75 16.04
C LEU A 42 18.69 -17.12 17.50
N GLN A 43 17.71 -16.76 18.35
CA GLN A 43 17.79 -16.97 19.79
C GLN A 43 16.41 -17.35 20.34
N ASP A 44 16.41 -18.20 21.36
CA ASP A 44 15.18 -18.61 22.02
C ASP A 44 15.24 -18.33 23.55
N ILE A 45 14.07 -18.27 24.17
CA ILE A 45 13.95 -17.85 25.57
C ILE A 45 14.49 -18.88 26.56
N VAL A 46 14.59 -20.15 26.14
CA VAL A 46 15.02 -21.26 27.02
C VAL A 46 16.54 -21.25 27.20
N THR A 47 17.26 -20.99 26.09
CA THR A 47 18.74 -21.01 26.10
C THR A 47 19.34 -19.64 26.39
N GLU A 48 18.80 -18.56 25.80
CA GLU A 48 19.37 -17.21 25.91
C GLU A 48 18.56 -16.25 26.80
N GLY A 49 17.35 -16.64 27.22
CA GLY A 49 16.48 -15.82 28.04
C GLY A 49 15.70 -14.76 27.28
N TYR A 50 15.85 -14.67 25.95
CA TYR A 50 15.11 -13.77 25.06
C TYR A 50 14.98 -14.38 23.65
N ARG A 51 14.11 -13.78 22.84
CA ARG A 51 13.97 -14.19 21.42
C ARG A 51 14.54 -13.11 20.51
N LEU A 52 15.22 -13.55 19.46
CA LEU A 52 15.72 -12.70 18.40
C LEU A 52 15.44 -13.37 17.06
N THR A 53 14.77 -12.68 16.15
CA THR A 53 14.54 -13.14 14.78
C THR A 53 15.32 -12.28 13.81
N HIS A 54 16.07 -12.91 12.92
CA HIS A 54 16.65 -12.25 11.75
C HIS A 54 15.59 -12.14 10.66
N LEU A 55 15.42 -10.95 10.11
CA LEU A 55 14.48 -10.66 9.02
C LEU A 55 15.25 -10.24 7.77
N SER A 56 15.00 -10.91 6.65
CA SER A 56 15.49 -10.52 5.33
C SER A 56 14.34 -10.46 4.35
N MET A 57 14.21 -9.33 3.64
CA MET A 57 13.16 -9.11 2.62
C MET A 57 13.51 -7.93 1.72
N GLY A 58 12.80 -7.79 0.59
CA GLY A 58 12.90 -6.62 -0.27
C GLY A 58 12.24 -5.38 0.34
N THR A 59 12.65 -4.19 -0.10
CA THR A 59 12.04 -2.91 0.31
C THR A 59 10.59 -2.77 -0.16
N HIS A 60 10.21 -3.45 -1.23
CA HIS A 60 8.86 -3.48 -1.81
C HIS A 60 8.07 -4.74 -1.44
N THR A 61 8.24 -5.22 -0.20
CA THR A 61 7.58 -6.44 0.29
C THR A 61 6.38 -6.11 1.18
N GLY A 62 5.22 -6.73 0.90
CA GLY A 62 3.99 -6.52 1.65
C GLY A 62 3.46 -5.10 1.53
N THR A 63 2.80 -4.59 2.56
CA THR A 63 2.39 -3.18 2.57
C THR A 63 3.62 -2.29 2.67
N HIS A 64 3.85 -1.51 1.62
CA HIS A 64 5.05 -0.68 1.49
C HIS A 64 4.73 0.66 0.80
N ILE A 65 5.68 1.57 0.81
CA ILE A 65 5.62 2.85 0.10
C ILE A 65 6.79 2.96 -0.88
N ASP A 66 6.51 3.48 -2.07
CA ASP A 66 7.48 3.86 -3.08
C ASP A 66 7.74 5.36 -3.02
N ALA A 67 9.00 5.74 -2.90
CA ALA A 67 9.45 7.10 -3.03
C ALA A 67 9.76 7.44 -4.51
N PRO A 68 9.78 8.71 -4.92
CA PRO A 68 10.13 9.12 -6.28
C PRO A 68 11.39 8.46 -6.84
N SER A 69 12.43 8.26 -6.02
CA SER A 69 13.68 7.61 -6.43
C SER A 69 13.55 6.14 -6.83
N HIS A 70 12.39 5.52 -6.66
CA HIS A 70 12.15 4.16 -7.16
C HIS A 70 12.22 4.07 -8.70
N ILE A 71 11.76 5.10 -9.41
CA ILE A 71 11.76 5.16 -10.88
C ILE A 71 12.52 6.38 -11.42
N VAL A 72 12.58 7.47 -10.64
CA VAL A 72 13.21 8.73 -11.06
C VAL A 72 14.62 8.78 -10.51
N GLU A 73 15.67 8.78 -11.37
CA GLU A 73 17.08 8.69 -10.98
C GLU A 73 17.50 9.78 -9.97
N ALA A 74 17.01 11.02 -10.14
CA ALA A 74 17.24 12.13 -9.22
C ALA A 74 16.02 12.42 -8.32
N GLY A 75 15.14 11.45 -8.15
CA GLY A 75 13.94 11.58 -7.35
C GLY A 75 14.22 11.61 -5.84
N ASP A 76 13.29 12.17 -5.10
CA ASP A 76 13.35 12.17 -3.64
C ASP A 76 13.34 10.76 -3.08
N THR A 77 14.19 10.53 -2.06
CA THR A 77 14.22 9.27 -1.30
C THR A 77 13.28 9.34 -0.10
N LEU A 78 13.05 8.22 0.56
CA LEU A 78 12.12 8.10 1.70
C LEU A 78 12.30 9.18 2.77
N ASN A 79 13.54 9.51 3.12
CA ASN A 79 13.81 10.49 4.16
C ASN A 79 13.51 11.94 3.75
N ASN A 80 13.21 12.18 2.48
CA ASN A 80 12.82 13.49 1.96
C ASN A 80 11.28 13.64 1.85
N ILE A 81 10.53 12.56 2.02
CA ILE A 81 9.06 12.62 2.02
C ILE A 81 8.58 13.34 3.30
N SER A 82 7.87 14.43 3.12
CA SER A 82 7.32 15.21 4.24
C SER A 82 6.24 14.44 5.00
N PHE A 83 6.14 14.64 6.31
CA PHE A 83 5.02 14.12 7.10
C PHE A 83 3.66 14.62 6.61
N ASP A 84 3.60 15.80 6.02
CA ASP A 84 2.38 16.33 5.37
C ASP A 84 1.95 15.49 4.16
N VAL A 85 2.79 14.65 3.61
CA VAL A 85 2.43 13.65 2.59
C VAL A 85 1.95 12.36 3.25
N LEU A 86 2.61 11.91 4.31
CA LEU A 86 2.39 10.62 4.96
C LEU A 86 1.18 10.58 5.89
N VAL A 87 0.73 11.74 6.40
CA VAL A 87 -0.33 11.84 7.41
C VAL A 87 -1.37 12.88 7.01
N GLY A 88 -2.64 12.55 7.17
CA GLY A 88 -3.75 13.51 7.04
C GLY A 88 -5.00 12.94 6.34
N PRO A 89 -5.93 13.79 5.93
CA PRO A 89 -7.19 13.38 5.31
C PRO A 89 -6.96 12.50 4.08
N CYS A 90 -7.78 11.46 3.95
CA CYS A 90 -7.72 10.50 2.86
C CYS A 90 -9.13 10.15 2.35
N CYS A 91 -9.26 10.00 1.04
CA CYS A 91 -10.47 9.55 0.37
C CYS A 91 -10.34 8.06 0.01
N LEU A 92 -11.37 7.25 0.37
CA LEU A 92 -11.51 5.88 -0.08
C LEU A 92 -12.36 5.85 -1.35
N VAL A 93 -11.82 5.31 -2.42
CA VAL A 93 -12.53 5.04 -3.68
C VAL A 93 -12.75 3.54 -3.82
N ASN A 94 -14.02 3.11 -3.80
CA ASN A 94 -14.36 1.71 -4.06
C ASN A 94 -14.45 1.48 -5.57
N VAL A 95 -13.77 0.46 -6.05
CA VAL A 95 -13.69 0.12 -7.48
C VAL A 95 -13.98 -1.36 -7.71
N ALA A 96 -14.31 -1.73 -8.93
CA ALA A 96 -14.48 -3.13 -9.29
C ALA A 96 -13.16 -3.89 -9.20
N GLY A 97 -13.19 -5.06 -8.54
CA GLY A 97 -12.02 -5.90 -8.26
C GLY A 97 -11.93 -7.18 -9.08
N GLU A 98 -12.59 -7.24 -10.25
CA GLU A 98 -12.53 -8.42 -11.09
C GLU A 98 -11.13 -8.63 -11.68
N PRO A 99 -10.68 -9.88 -11.81
CA PRO A 99 -9.37 -10.20 -12.38
C PRO A 99 -9.17 -9.54 -13.75
N GLY A 100 -8.05 -8.83 -13.92
CA GLY A 100 -7.68 -8.16 -15.16
C GLY A 100 -8.56 -6.98 -15.57
N SER A 101 -9.50 -6.55 -14.72
CA SER A 101 -10.34 -5.38 -14.98
C SER A 101 -9.53 -4.09 -15.06
N SER A 102 -10.10 -3.09 -15.71
CA SER A 102 -9.51 -1.76 -15.78
C SER A 102 -10.39 -0.78 -14.99
N ILE A 103 -9.76 -0.02 -14.10
CA ILE A 103 -10.36 1.08 -13.38
C ILE A 103 -10.22 2.32 -14.28
N VAL A 104 -11.32 2.81 -14.80
CA VAL A 104 -11.35 3.92 -15.77
C VAL A 104 -11.66 5.25 -15.09
N LEU A 105 -11.49 6.36 -15.81
CA LEU A 105 -11.68 7.69 -15.23
C LEU A 105 -13.11 7.91 -14.73
N ASP A 106 -14.11 7.37 -15.40
CA ASP A 106 -15.51 7.49 -14.99
C ASP A 106 -15.78 6.87 -13.61
N ASP A 107 -15.03 5.83 -13.23
CA ASP A 107 -15.12 5.21 -11.90
C ASP A 107 -14.56 6.13 -10.78
N VAL A 108 -13.67 7.06 -11.14
CA VAL A 108 -12.89 7.87 -10.21
C VAL A 108 -13.40 9.31 -10.12
N ILE A 109 -13.78 9.88 -11.26
CA ILE A 109 -14.15 11.29 -11.38
C ILE A 109 -15.40 11.66 -10.55
N ILE A 110 -16.27 10.71 -10.28
CA ILE A 110 -17.43 10.88 -9.40
C ILE A 110 -17.04 11.18 -7.95
N HIS A 111 -15.78 10.96 -7.58
CA HIS A 111 -15.20 11.23 -6.27
C HIS A 111 -14.30 12.49 -6.29
N GLU A 112 -14.28 13.28 -7.36
CA GLU A 112 -13.35 14.40 -7.56
C GLU A 112 -13.30 15.36 -6.37
N ASP A 113 -14.42 15.86 -5.89
CA ASP A 113 -14.49 16.80 -4.77
C ASP A 113 -13.87 16.20 -3.49
N ALA A 114 -14.12 14.91 -3.24
CA ALA A 114 -13.57 14.21 -2.09
C ALA A 114 -12.05 14.03 -2.20
N ILE A 115 -11.56 13.66 -3.39
CA ILE A 115 -10.14 13.48 -3.68
C ILE A 115 -9.39 14.82 -3.54
N ARG A 116 -9.89 15.88 -4.16
CA ARG A 116 -9.31 17.23 -4.08
C ARG A 116 -9.26 17.74 -2.65
N SER A 117 -10.35 17.55 -1.89
CA SER A 117 -10.43 17.96 -0.49
C SER A 117 -9.48 17.21 0.42
N ALA A 118 -9.27 15.90 0.19
CA ALA A 118 -8.42 15.07 1.03
C ALA A 118 -6.93 15.18 0.66
N GLY A 119 -6.62 15.33 -0.61
CA GLY A 119 -5.26 15.32 -1.13
C GLY A 119 -4.55 13.95 -1.04
N ARG A 120 -5.22 12.92 -0.53
CA ARG A 120 -4.75 11.53 -0.53
C ARG A 120 -5.90 10.63 -0.94
N VAL A 121 -5.61 9.61 -1.72
CA VAL A 121 -6.63 8.69 -2.21
C VAL A 121 -6.14 7.25 -2.13
N VAL A 122 -7.02 6.36 -1.65
CA VAL A 122 -6.76 4.91 -1.66
C VAL A 122 -7.86 4.18 -2.42
N PHE A 123 -7.47 3.21 -3.22
CA PHE A 123 -8.36 2.42 -4.07
C PHE A 123 -8.61 1.06 -3.43
N LYS A 124 -9.88 0.78 -3.14
CA LYS A 124 -10.35 -0.50 -2.59
C LYS A 124 -11.01 -1.31 -3.69
N SER A 125 -10.32 -2.30 -4.18
CA SER A 125 -10.81 -3.27 -5.16
C SER A 125 -11.27 -4.58 -4.52
N GLY A 126 -10.93 -4.83 -3.25
CA GLY A 126 -11.12 -6.10 -2.56
C GLY A 126 -10.07 -7.16 -2.94
N TRP A 127 -9.02 -6.77 -3.67
CA TRP A 127 -7.95 -7.69 -4.11
C TRP A 127 -7.10 -8.21 -2.95
N ALA A 128 -6.98 -7.46 -1.86
CA ALA A 128 -6.27 -7.87 -0.64
C ALA A 128 -6.70 -9.24 -0.08
N LYS A 129 -7.92 -9.70 -0.38
CA LYS A 129 -8.42 -11.05 -0.01
C LYS A 129 -7.59 -12.19 -0.59
N ARG A 130 -6.81 -11.92 -1.64
CA ARG A 130 -5.91 -12.89 -2.28
C ARG A 130 -4.50 -12.91 -1.67
N TRP A 131 -4.25 -12.04 -0.68
CA TRP A 131 -2.95 -12.00 0.00
C TRP A 131 -2.53 -13.37 0.53
N GLY A 132 -1.26 -13.70 0.38
CA GLY A 132 -0.74 -15.01 0.76
C GLY A 132 -0.91 -16.09 -0.30
N THR A 133 -1.45 -15.75 -1.49
CA THR A 133 -1.55 -16.66 -2.63
C THR A 133 -0.74 -16.14 -3.82
N PRO A 134 -0.20 -17.02 -4.69
CA PRO A 134 0.50 -16.60 -5.91
C PRO A 134 -0.37 -15.78 -6.86
N GLU A 135 -1.70 -15.95 -6.79
CA GLU A 135 -2.70 -15.22 -7.59
C GLU A 135 -2.74 -13.74 -7.24
N TYR A 136 -2.30 -13.34 -6.04
CA TYR A 136 -2.25 -11.94 -5.62
C TYR A 136 -1.44 -11.07 -6.60
N TYR A 137 -0.33 -11.61 -7.11
CA TYR A 137 0.57 -10.92 -8.05
C TYR A 137 0.21 -11.12 -9.53
N ARG A 138 -0.92 -11.79 -9.81
CA ARG A 138 -1.39 -12.05 -11.17
C ARG A 138 -2.72 -11.38 -11.39
N ASP A 139 -2.91 -10.85 -12.59
CA ASP A 139 -4.21 -10.37 -13.09
C ASP A 139 -4.95 -9.42 -12.13
N SER A 140 -4.24 -8.67 -11.25
CA SER A 140 -4.91 -7.69 -10.41
C SER A 140 -5.61 -6.63 -11.26
N PRO A 141 -6.68 -6.01 -10.75
CA PRO A 141 -7.25 -4.83 -11.38
C PRO A 141 -6.15 -3.79 -11.61
N SER A 142 -6.35 -2.94 -12.60
CA SER A 142 -5.35 -1.94 -12.97
C SER A 142 -6.01 -0.60 -13.26
N ILE A 143 -5.48 0.49 -12.72
CA ILE A 143 -5.90 1.82 -13.17
C ILE A 143 -5.41 2.06 -14.60
N THR A 144 -6.16 2.84 -15.34
CA THR A 144 -5.73 3.25 -16.68
C THR A 144 -4.73 4.42 -16.61
N MET A 145 -3.98 4.61 -17.68
CA MET A 145 -3.08 5.76 -17.84
C MET A 145 -3.82 7.10 -17.70
N GLU A 146 -5.08 7.15 -18.13
CA GLU A 146 -5.93 8.34 -17.99
C GLU A 146 -6.20 8.69 -16.53
N VAL A 147 -6.53 7.69 -15.70
CA VAL A 147 -6.69 7.87 -14.24
C VAL A 147 -5.39 8.37 -13.61
N ALA A 148 -4.25 7.73 -13.94
CA ALA A 148 -2.97 8.13 -13.39
C ALA A 148 -2.61 9.59 -13.73
N ARG A 149 -2.79 9.99 -14.98
CA ARG A 149 -2.52 11.37 -15.43
C ARG A 149 -3.48 12.38 -14.80
N TRP A 150 -4.74 12.02 -14.64
CA TRP A 150 -5.71 12.89 -13.98
C TRP A 150 -5.32 13.11 -12.51
N LEU A 151 -5.03 12.04 -11.76
CA LEU A 151 -4.61 12.14 -10.36
C LEU A 151 -3.31 12.90 -10.19
N ALA A 152 -2.35 12.75 -11.11
CA ALA A 152 -1.09 13.47 -11.11
C ALA A 152 -1.20 14.92 -11.58
N GLY A 153 -2.37 15.34 -12.06
CA GLY A 153 -2.63 16.70 -12.51
C GLY A 153 -2.46 17.71 -11.36
N LYS A 154 -1.69 18.78 -11.59
CA LYS A 154 -1.37 19.80 -10.57
C LYS A 154 -2.59 20.45 -9.92
N ASP A 155 -3.68 20.56 -10.66
CA ASP A 155 -4.95 21.10 -10.20
C ASP A 155 -5.77 20.15 -9.34
N VAL A 156 -5.46 18.85 -9.32
CA VAL A 156 -6.10 17.84 -8.45
C VAL A 156 -5.50 17.84 -7.05
N HIS A 157 -4.24 18.25 -6.89
CA HIS A 157 -3.53 18.38 -5.61
C HIS A 157 -3.36 17.08 -4.81
N VAL A 158 -3.27 15.92 -5.50
CA VAL A 158 -3.00 14.64 -4.85
C VAL A 158 -1.55 14.63 -4.37
N LYS A 159 -1.35 14.21 -3.12
CA LYS A 159 -0.05 14.11 -2.44
C LYS A 159 0.40 12.65 -2.28
N LEU A 160 -0.54 11.70 -2.25
CA LEU A 160 -0.27 10.29 -2.06
C LEU A 160 -1.40 9.47 -2.67
N VAL A 161 -1.05 8.37 -3.33
CA VAL A 161 -1.98 7.35 -3.82
C VAL A 161 -1.73 6.01 -3.13
N GLY A 162 -2.78 5.23 -2.90
CA GLY A 162 -2.64 3.90 -2.30
C GLY A 162 -3.56 2.87 -2.93
N PHE A 163 -3.16 1.59 -2.89
CA PHE A 163 -3.85 0.49 -3.55
C PHE A 163 -3.88 -0.76 -2.67
N ASP A 164 -5.01 -1.48 -2.65
CA ASP A 164 -5.09 -2.82 -2.06
C ASP A 164 -4.60 -3.93 -3.02
N MET A 165 -4.02 -3.51 -4.13
CA MET A 165 -3.41 -4.32 -5.17
C MET A 165 -1.88 -4.35 -5.01
N PRO A 166 -1.18 -5.32 -5.66
CA PRO A 166 0.29 -5.42 -5.61
C PRO A 166 1.01 -4.30 -6.37
N THR A 167 0.30 -3.61 -7.25
CA THR A 167 0.79 -2.49 -8.06
C THR A 167 -0.42 -1.71 -8.62
N PRO A 168 -0.30 -0.43 -8.93
CA PRO A 168 -1.38 0.34 -9.57
C PRO A 168 -1.85 -0.27 -10.90
N SER A 169 -0.96 -0.93 -11.62
CA SER A 169 -1.27 -1.59 -12.88
C SER A 169 -0.27 -2.68 -13.24
N VAL A 170 -0.73 -3.91 -13.39
CA VAL A 170 0.11 -5.02 -13.91
C VAL A 170 0.37 -4.91 -15.42
N LYS A 171 -0.45 -4.14 -16.16
CA LYS A 171 -0.37 -4.01 -17.61
C LYS A 171 0.61 -2.92 -18.06
N GLN A 172 0.72 -1.84 -17.29
CA GLN A 172 1.51 -0.65 -17.58
C GLN A 172 2.27 -0.19 -16.32
N GLU A 173 2.84 -1.14 -15.59
CA GLU A 173 3.41 -0.93 -14.26
C GLU A 173 4.40 0.24 -14.26
N THR A 174 5.48 0.13 -15.02
CA THR A 174 6.55 1.14 -15.04
C THR A 174 6.03 2.52 -15.49
N ASP A 175 5.17 2.57 -16.49
CA ASP A 175 4.68 3.83 -17.05
C ASP A 175 3.76 4.56 -16.05
N ILE A 176 2.91 3.81 -15.34
CA ILE A 176 2.00 4.39 -14.34
C ILE A 176 2.76 4.84 -13.08
N HIS A 177 3.72 4.04 -12.61
CA HIS A 177 4.63 4.48 -11.54
C HIS A 177 5.32 5.78 -11.92
N LYS A 178 5.86 5.84 -13.15
CA LYS A 178 6.54 7.02 -13.65
C LYS A 178 5.66 8.28 -13.60
N VAL A 179 4.40 8.18 -13.98
CA VAL A 179 3.46 9.31 -13.92
C VAL A 179 3.34 9.87 -12.50
N PHE A 180 3.17 9.02 -11.49
CA PHE A 180 3.04 9.47 -10.11
C PHE A 180 4.37 9.97 -9.53
N LEU A 181 5.42 9.17 -9.69
CA LEU A 181 6.72 9.45 -9.06
C LEU A 181 7.42 10.66 -9.67
N GLU A 182 7.27 10.92 -10.98
CA GLU A 182 7.73 12.17 -11.63
C GLU A 182 6.94 13.40 -11.14
N ALA A 183 5.68 13.21 -10.76
CA ALA A 183 4.87 14.27 -10.15
C ALA A 183 5.17 14.46 -8.65
N GLY A 184 6.10 13.69 -8.07
CA GLY A 184 6.44 13.73 -6.65
C GLY A 184 5.37 13.10 -5.74
N ILE A 185 4.52 12.23 -6.27
CA ILE A 185 3.44 11.56 -5.56
C ILE A 185 3.89 10.14 -5.19
N PRO A 186 4.19 9.84 -3.91
CA PRO A 186 4.50 8.49 -3.46
C PRO A 186 3.31 7.54 -3.63
N ILE A 187 3.63 6.26 -3.81
CA ILE A 187 2.64 5.19 -3.99
C ILE A 187 2.69 4.26 -2.78
N VAL A 188 1.53 3.91 -2.23
CA VAL A 188 1.42 2.87 -1.19
C VAL A 188 0.73 1.65 -1.79
N GLU A 189 1.40 0.52 -1.72
CA GLU A 189 0.92 -0.73 -2.32
C GLU A 189 0.57 -1.78 -1.26
N CYS A 190 -0.20 -2.79 -1.66
CA CYS A 190 -0.56 -3.91 -0.80
C CYS A 190 -1.28 -3.47 0.49
N LEU A 191 -2.21 -2.53 0.40
CA LEU A 191 -3.04 -2.13 1.54
C LEU A 191 -4.08 -3.20 1.90
N ASN A 192 -4.40 -3.31 3.17
CA ASN A 192 -5.54 -4.07 3.67
C ASN A 192 -6.73 -3.12 3.90
N LEU A 193 -7.56 -2.93 2.90
CA LEU A 193 -8.72 -2.05 2.98
C LEU A 193 -10.04 -2.80 3.31
N GLU A 194 -9.98 -4.09 3.65
CA GLU A 194 -11.18 -4.92 3.79
C GLU A 194 -12.17 -4.35 4.82
N ASN A 195 -11.69 -3.97 6.00
CA ASN A 195 -12.50 -3.47 7.11
C ASN A 195 -12.71 -1.94 7.09
N LEU A 196 -12.17 -1.25 6.10
CA LEU A 196 -12.38 0.18 5.94
C LEU A 196 -13.71 0.43 5.23
N ILE A 197 -14.66 1.04 5.94
CA ILE A 197 -16.02 1.32 5.44
C ILE A 197 -16.29 2.80 5.23
N GLN A 198 -15.57 3.69 5.93
CA GLN A 198 -15.74 5.13 5.78
C GLN A 198 -15.03 5.62 4.51
N SER A 199 -15.75 6.41 3.70
CA SER A 199 -15.20 7.01 2.48
C SER A 199 -14.21 8.15 2.75
N ARG A 200 -14.23 8.72 3.97
CA ARG A 200 -13.29 9.76 4.43
C ARG A 200 -12.77 9.40 5.80
N PHE A 201 -11.47 9.43 5.96
CA PHE A 201 -10.75 9.11 7.19
C PHE A 201 -9.40 9.84 7.20
N GLU A 202 -8.67 9.78 8.28
CA GLU A 202 -7.25 10.18 8.27
C GLU A 202 -6.36 8.95 8.10
N ILE A 203 -5.39 9.04 7.21
CA ILE A 203 -4.39 7.99 7.00
C ILE A 203 -3.08 8.38 7.68
N VAL A 204 -2.43 7.38 8.27
CA VAL A 204 -1.04 7.46 8.75
C VAL A 204 -0.24 6.38 8.05
N VAL A 205 0.74 6.78 7.25
CA VAL A 205 1.71 5.89 6.60
C VAL A 205 3.03 6.01 7.35
N ALA A 206 3.48 4.92 7.96
CA ALA A 206 4.68 4.89 8.80
C ALA A 206 5.72 3.92 8.22
N PRO A 207 6.54 4.33 7.24
CA PRO A 207 7.59 3.50 6.67
C PRO A 207 8.74 3.29 7.65
N LEU A 208 9.49 2.19 7.47
CA LEU A 208 10.80 2.06 8.10
C LEU A 208 11.69 3.22 7.64
N PRO A 209 12.40 3.91 8.56
CA PRO A 209 13.21 5.08 8.22
C PRO A 209 14.52 4.69 7.54
N LEU A 210 14.44 4.02 6.41
CA LEU A 210 15.59 3.58 5.62
C LEU A 210 16.21 4.77 4.91
N ARG A 211 17.41 5.16 5.33
CA ARG A 211 18.09 6.34 4.79
C ARG A 211 18.52 6.10 3.34
N ASN A 212 18.21 7.06 2.48
CA ASN A 212 18.56 7.08 1.06
C ASN A 212 18.04 5.83 0.29
N ARG A 213 16.83 5.36 0.66
CA ARG A 213 16.18 4.25 -0.04
C ARG A 213 14.95 4.73 -0.81
N GLU A 214 14.66 3.98 -1.84
CA GLU A 214 13.61 4.19 -2.83
C GLU A 214 12.23 3.72 -2.36
N GLY A 215 12.18 2.91 -1.31
CA GLY A 215 10.96 2.36 -0.75
C GLY A 215 11.21 1.69 0.60
N ALA A 216 10.16 1.40 1.34
CA ALA A 216 10.23 0.63 2.57
C ALA A 216 8.88 0.00 2.93
N PRO A 217 8.88 -1.18 3.58
CA PRO A 217 7.71 -1.68 4.28
C PRO A 217 7.21 -0.65 5.29
N CYS A 218 5.89 -0.56 5.42
CA CYS A 218 5.27 0.42 6.31
C CYS A 218 4.10 -0.18 7.10
N ARG A 219 3.86 0.37 8.29
CA ARG A 219 2.57 0.23 8.95
C ARG A 219 1.67 1.34 8.48
N VAL A 220 0.47 0.97 8.02
CA VAL A 220 -0.55 1.94 7.58
C VAL A 220 -1.76 1.83 8.50
N ILE A 221 -2.22 2.97 9.00
CA ILE A 221 -3.31 3.07 9.96
C ILE A 221 -4.34 4.05 9.42
N GLY A 222 -5.61 3.67 9.49
CA GLY A 222 -6.74 4.55 9.28
C GLY A 222 -7.30 5.03 10.62
N LEU A 223 -7.49 6.34 10.77
CA LEU A 223 -8.18 6.93 11.91
C LEU A 223 -9.58 7.36 11.43
N LEU A 224 -10.59 6.67 11.94
CA LEU A 224 -11.98 6.91 11.57
C LEU A 224 -12.54 8.07 12.38
N ASN A 225 -13.27 8.95 11.71
CA ASN A 225 -14.01 10.00 12.39
C ASN A 225 -15.09 9.35 13.28
N GLN A 226 -15.08 9.65 14.55
CA GLN A 226 -16.18 9.27 15.42
C GLN A 226 -17.43 10.00 14.92
N SER A 227 -18.47 9.22 14.57
CA SER A 227 -19.77 9.80 14.27
C SER A 227 -20.24 10.53 15.52
N SER A 228 -20.32 11.88 15.42
CA SER A 228 -20.93 12.73 16.44
C SER A 228 -22.43 12.50 16.52
#